data_2dec1fd6b6a6869c6b968bae3b56535a
#
_entry.id   2dec1fd6b6a6869c6b968bae3b56535a
#
_cell.length_a   1.000
_cell.length_b   1.000
_cell.length_c   1.000
_cell.angle_alpha   90.00
_cell.angle_beta   90.00
_cell.angle_gamma   90.00
#
_symmetry.space_group_name_H-M   'P 1'
#
loop_
_entity.id
_entity.type
_entity.pdbx_description
1 polymer ?
#
loop_
_entity_poly.entity_id
_entity_poly.type
_entity_poly.pdbx_seq_one_letter_code
_entity_poly.pdbx_strand_id
1 'polypeptide(L)'
;MPSPSYEVSRRGFLVGMAGVAGTALAIGTAAPAGGADNKALYTPDQALRWLKQGNRRWVNGNIRNVDHTPPNSDTNRGQWPFAAILSCADSRVNPERVFDVQRANLFNVRNAGNIGSDGISIGSLEYSVAVLKVPLVVVLGHSGCGAVAASQNTLRTGEYPGGDIDDVVNAILPALEDLPEDQTLPEGIWANAAYSARALRQSSIIRDAIERGELQVKHAKYNLRSRRATFA
;
A
#
# COMPACT_ATOMS: atom_id res chain seq x y z
N MET A 1 -32.35 18.75 -14.62
CA MET A 1 -31.53 19.80 -13.97
C MET A 1 -30.08 19.59 -14.42
N PRO A 2 -29.45 20.56 -15.07
CA PRO A 2 -28.08 20.40 -15.56
C PRO A 2 -27.06 20.57 -14.44
N SER A 3 -25.99 19.75 -14.47
CA SER A 3 -24.85 19.79 -13.56
C SER A 3 -24.01 21.06 -13.76
N PRO A 4 -23.43 21.66 -12.73
CA PRO A 4 -22.52 22.78 -12.91
C PRO A 4 -21.15 22.30 -13.39
N SER A 5 -20.74 22.83 -14.54
CA SER A 5 -19.39 22.69 -15.07
C SER A 5 -18.44 23.60 -14.28
N TYR A 6 -17.43 23.03 -13.65
CA TYR A 6 -16.32 23.78 -13.06
C TYR A 6 -15.27 24.06 -14.14
N GLU A 7 -15.27 25.27 -14.68
CA GLU A 7 -14.13 25.78 -15.46
C GLU A 7 -13.04 26.30 -14.52
N VAL A 8 -11.89 25.63 -14.54
CA VAL A 8 -10.69 26.13 -13.86
C VAL A 8 -9.98 27.11 -14.80
N SER A 9 -10.11 28.41 -14.53
CA SER A 9 -9.45 29.47 -15.26
C SER A 9 -7.93 29.45 -15.08
N ARG A 10 -7.19 29.23 -16.17
CA ARG A 10 -5.71 29.30 -16.24
C ARG A 10 -5.19 30.76 -16.44
N ARG A 11 -5.67 31.75 -15.73
CA ARG A 11 -5.15 33.10 -15.84
C ARG A 11 -4.80 33.67 -14.47
N GLY A 12 -3.50 33.78 -14.18
CA GLY A 12 -3.02 34.59 -13.08
C GLY A 12 -1.74 34.15 -12.40
N PHE A 13 -0.69 33.82 -13.15
CA PHE A 13 0.64 33.71 -12.53
C PHE A 13 1.74 34.19 -13.48
N LEU A 14 1.77 35.48 -13.71
CA LEU A 14 2.92 36.18 -14.30
C LEU A 14 2.84 37.68 -13.93
N VAL A 15 3.39 38.10 -12.80
CA VAL A 15 3.96 39.43 -12.58
C VAL A 15 4.94 39.37 -11.40
N GLY A 16 6.19 39.82 -11.64
CA GLY A 16 7.02 40.40 -10.59
C GLY A 16 8.34 39.72 -10.30
N MET A 17 9.29 39.69 -11.24
CA MET A 17 10.71 39.69 -10.87
C MET A 17 11.14 41.13 -10.66
N ALA A 18 11.29 41.55 -9.41
CA ALA A 18 12.12 42.67 -9.01
C ALA A 18 12.88 42.26 -7.76
N GLY A 19 14.21 42.36 -7.81
CA GLY A 19 15.14 41.84 -6.84
C GLY A 19 14.99 42.47 -5.44
N VAL A 20 15.15 41.63 -4.45
CA VAL A 20 15.59 42.01 -3.10
C VAL A 20 16.58 40.94 -2.60
N ALA A 21 17.71 41.45 -2.13
CA ALA A 21 18.83 40.72 -1.58
C ALA A 21 18.41 39.83 -0.37
N GLY A 22 18.98 38.65 -0.33
CA GLY A 22 19.32 37.80 0.80
C GLY A 22 18.52 37.96 2.12
N THR A 23 17.42 37.24 2.26
CA THR A 23 17.04 36.63 3.52
C THR A 23 16.84 35.16 3.25
N ALA A 24 17.68 34.31 3.84
CA ALA A 24 17.49 32.89 3.87
C ALA A 24 16.12 32.63 4.51
N LEU A 25 15.14 32.30 3.68
CA LEU A 25 13.86 31.81 4.13
C LEU A 25 14.19 30.47 4.77
N ALA A 26 14.24 30.42 6.10
CA ALA A 26 14.19 29.18 6.82
C ALA A 26 12.88 28.51 6.39
N ILE A 27 12.96 27.55 5.47
CA ILE A 27 11.87 26.61 5.22
C ILE A 27 11.72 25.93 6.58
N GLY A 28 10.73 26.39 7.34
CA GLY A 28 10.33 25.73 8.55
C GLY A 28 10.01 24.28 8.16
N THR A 29 10.90 23.38 8.50
CA THR A 29 10.63 21.96 8.43
C THR A 29 9.44 21.74 9.35
N ALA A 30 8.24 21.66 8.77
CA ALA A 30 7.10 21.09 9.51
C ALA A 30 7.62 19.76 10.06
N ALA A 31 7.71 19.65 11.36
CA ALA A 31 8.09 18.40 11.99
C ALA A 31 7.15 17.32 11.44
N PRO A 32 7.67 16.20 10.96
CA PRO A 32 6.83 15.14 10.47
C PRO A 32 5.86 14.77 11.60
N ALA A 33 4.58 14.67 11.29
CA ALA A 33 3.55 14.23 12.23
C ALA A 33 3.70 12.72 12.52
N GLY A 34 4.79 12.39 13.16
CA GLY A 34 5.20 11.06 13.56
C GLY A 34 6.52 11.21 14.29
N GLY A 35 6.52 11.02 15.59
CA GLY A 35 7.57 11.45 16.50
C GLY A 35 8.98 11.05 16.13
N ALA A 36 9.89 11.94 16.42
CA ALA A 36 11.34 11.80 16.26
C ALA A 36 11.96 10.61 17.03
N ASP A 37 11.19 9.90 17.84
CA ASP A 37 11.64 8.77 18.68
C ASP A 37 11.08 7.41 18.27
N ASN A 38 10.53 7.27 17.05
CA ASN A 38 9.95 6.01 16.57
C ASN A 38 11.02 4.99 16.12
N LYS A 39 12.21 5.07 16.71
CA LYS A 39 13.23 4.06 16.52
C LYS A 39 12.72 2.76 17.11
N ALA A 40 12.14 1.93 16.23
CA ALA A 40 11.86 0.54 16.46
C ALA A 40 11.16 0.20 17.79
N LEU A 41 9.96 0.73 18.01
CA LEU A 41 9.07 0.16 19.03
C LEU A 41 8.84 -1.34 18.79
N TYR A 42 9.05 -1.79 17.54
CA TYR A 42 8.74 -3.16 17.12
C TYR A 42 9.78 -3.68 16.13
N THR A 43 10.13 -4.96 16.25
CA THR A 43 10.94 -5.63 15.22
C THR A 43 10.05 -6.09 14.06
N PRO A 44 10.63 -6.30 12.85
CA PRO A 44 9.89 -6.87 11.72
C PRO A 44 9.15 -8.18 12.07
N ASP A 45 9.80 -9.06 12.83
CA ASP A 45 9.23 -10.34 13.24
C ASP A 45 8.08 -10.17 14.24
N GLN A 46 8.15 -9.18 15.14
CA GLN A 46 7.03 -8.87 16.03
C GLN A 46 5.82 -8.40 15.23
N ALA A 47 6.02 -7.46 14.29
CA ALA A 47 4.96 -6.97 13.42
C ALA A 47 4.31 -8.10 12.60
N LEU A 48 5.11 -8.97 12.01
CA LEU A 48 4.62 -10.13 11.27
C LEU A 48 3.82 -11.10 12.16
N ARG A 49 4.30 -11.37 13.38
CA ARG A 49 3.57 -12.21 14.34
C ARG A 49 2.20 -11.61 14.68
N TRP A 50 2.11 -10.30 14.88
CA TRP A 50 0.83 -9.64 15.20
C TRP A 50 -0.16 -9.69 14.06
N LEU A 51 0.28 -9.47 12.81
CA LEU A 51 -0.59 -9.66 11.64
C LEU A 51 -1.11 -11.10 11.57
N LYS A 52 -0.23 -12.10 11.72
CA LYS A 52 -0.62 -13.51 11.72
C LYS A 52 -1.58 -13.87 12.87
N GLN A 53 -1.37 -13.34 14.06
CA GLN A 53 -2.26 -13.54 15.21
C GLN A 53 -3.62 -12.86 15.00
N GLY A 54 -3.63 -11.65 14.48
CA GLY A 54 -4.86 -10.92 14.17
C GLY A 54 -5.68 -11.66 13.11
N ASN A 55 -5.04 -12.11 12.03
CA ASN A 55 -5.76 -12.89 11.01
C ASN A 55 -6.31 -14.21 11.57
N ARG A 56 -5.63 -14.89 12.48
CA ARG A 56 -6.19 -16.07 13.16
C ARG A 56 -7.44 -15.73 13.96
N ARG A 57 -7.48 -14.57 14.65
CA ARG A 57 -8.68 -14.13 15.36
C ARG A 57 -9.82 -13.85 14.40
N TRP A 58 -9.53 -13.17 13.27
CA TRP A 58 -10.52 -12.90 12.22
C TRP A 58 -11.11 -14.19 11.64
N VAL A 59 -10.27 -15.18 11.31
CA VAL A 59 -10.68 -16.49 10.80
C VAL A 59 -11.59 -17.22 11.78
N ASN A 60 -11.25 -17.17 13.06
CA ASN A 60 -11.95 -17.92 14.12
C ASN A 60 -13.17 -17.16 14.69
N GLY A 61 -13.45 -15.94 14.20
CA GLY A 61 -14.55 -15.12 14.73
C GLY A 61 -14.29 -14.48 16.10
N ASN A 62 -13.07 -14.59 16.64
CA ASN A 62 -12.67 -14.06 17.95
C ASN A 62 -12.09 -12.64 17.81
N ILE A 63 -12.83 -11.76 17.14
CA ILE A 63 -12.41 -10.39 16.82
C ILE A 63 -12.31 -9.57 18.11
N ARG A 64 -11.22 -8.82 18.26
CA ARG A 64 -10.96 -7.95 19.42
C ARG A 64 -11.04 -6.46 19.07
N ASN A 65 -10.75 -6.13 17.80
CA ASN A 65 -10.61 -4.73 17.35
C ASN A 65 -11.80 -4.35 16.48
N VAL A 66 -12.94 -4.15 17.11
CA VAL A 66 -14.18 -3.70 16.45
C VAL A 66 -14.42 -2.20 16.61
N ASP A 67 -13.48 -1.50 17.22
CA ASP A 67 -13.64 -0.08 17.49
C ASP A 67 -13.55 0.73 16.20
N HIS A 68 -14.69 1.25 15.79
CA HIS A 68 -14.85 2.21 14.70
C HIS A 68 -15.27 3.58 15.25
N THR A 69 -15.16 3.79 16.57
CA THR A 69 -15.51 5.06 17.20
C THR A 69 -14.68 6.22 16.65
N PRO A 70 -15.19 7.43 16.70
CA PRO A 70 -14.44 8.62 16.35
C PRO A 70 -13.09 8.66 17.08
N PRO A 71 -12.09 9.31 16.51
CA PRO A 71 -10.78 9.35 17.12
C PRO A 71 -10.86 9.83 18.55
N ASN A 72 -10.31 9.04 19.45
CA ASN A 72 -9.95 9.57 20.74
C ASN A 72 -8.85 10.64 20.54
N SER A 73 -8.53 11.38 21.60
CA SER A 73 -7.53 12.45 21.55
C SER A 73 -6.15 12.00 21.01
N ASP A 74 -5.86 10.70 21.03
CA ASP A 74 -4.55 10.16 20.66
C ASP A 74 -4.34 10.11 19.14
N THR A 75 -5.37 9.86 18.33
CA THR A 75 -5.24 9.88 16.87
C THR A 75 -5.00 11.28 16.30
N ASN A 76 -5.28 12.33 17.05
CA ASN A 76 -4.98 13.71 16.65
C ASN A 76 -3.53 14.10 16.90
N ARG A 77 -2.76 13.30 17.65
CA ARG A 77 -1.37 13.58 18.00
C ARG A 77 -0.38 13.00 17.00
N GLY A 78 -0.81 12.08 16.14
CA GLY A 78 0.03 11.41 15.14
C GLY A 78 -0.42 9.99 14.84
N GLN A 79 0.42 9.25 14.13
CA GLN A 79 0.21 7.84 13.81
C GLN A 79 1.49 7.04 14.08
N TRP A 80 1.33 5.83 14.59
CA TRP A 80 2.43 4.91 14.91
C TRP A 80 2.13 3.51 14.36
N PRO A 81 2.05 3.36 13.02
CA PRO A 81 1.75 2.06 12.43
C PRO A 81 2.91 1.09 12.66
N PHE A 82 2.58 -0.14 13.05
CA PHE A 82 3.58 -1.21 13.17
C PHE A 82 3.81 -1.98 11.87
N ALA A 83 2.97 -1.77 10.85
CA ALA A 83 3.13 -2.34 9.53
C ALA A 83 2.50 -1.44 8.46
N ALA A 84 3.03 -1.50 7.24
CA ALA A 84 2.41 -0.94 6.05
C ALA A 84 1.85 -2.06 5.18
N ILE A 85 0.65 -1.86 4.64
CA ILE A 85 -0.02 -2.83 3.78
C ILE A 85 -0.30 -2.20 2.42
N LEU A 86 0.27 -2.77 1.36
CA LEU A 86 -0.15 -2.50 0.00
C LEU A 86 -1.19 -3.55 -0.39
N SER A 87 -2.43 -3.14 -0.61
CA SER A 87 -3.53 -4.06 -0.93
C SER A 87 -4.39 -3.58 -2.09
N CYS A 88 -5.19 -4.50 -2.62
CA CYS A 88 -6.18 -4.11 -3.62
C CYS A 88 -7.23 -3.14 -3.04
N ALA A 89 -7.70 -2.23 -3.90
CA ALA A 89 -8.84 -1.34 -3.61
C ALA A 89 -10.18 -2.08 -3.52
N ASP A 90 -10.23 -3.39 -3.77
CA ASP A 90 -11.43 -4.22 -3.65
C ASP A 90 -12.14 -3.99 -2.32
N SER A 91 -13.44 -3.65 -2.38
CA SER A 91 -14.24 -3.26 -1.20
C SER A 91 -14.38 -4.36 -0.14
N ARG A 92 -14.13 -5.62 -0.51
CA ARG A 92 -14.17 -6.79 0.38
C ARG A 92 -12.88 -6.98 1.16
N VAL A 93 -11.82 -6.25 0.82
CA VAL A 93 -10.50 -6.35 1.43
C VAL A 93 -10.24 -5.09 2.25
N ASN A 94 -10.41 -5.18 3.56
CA ASN A 94 -10.06 -4.13 4.52
C ASN A 94 -8.93 -4.67 5.42
N PRO A 95 -7.71 -4.14 5.32
CA PRO A 95 -6.56 -4.67 6.04
C PRO A 95 -6.74 -4.69 7.56
N GLU A 96 -7.34 -3.66 8.16
CA GLU A 96 -7.57 -3.63 9.61
C GLU A 96 -8.49 -4.77 10.07
N ARG A 97 -9.51 -5.11 9.25
CA ARG A 97 -10.39 -6.26 9.54
C ARG A 97 -9.69 -7.59 9.30
N VAL A 98 -8.97 -7.71 8.16
CA VAL A 98 -8.23 -8.94 7.82
C VAL A 98 -7.25 -9.32 8.92
N PHE A 99 -6.60 -8.32 9.53
CA PHE A 99 -5.59 -8.52 10.56
C PHE A 99 -6.08 -8.23 11.97
N ASP A 100 -7.37 -7.92 12.15
CA ASP A 100 -7.98 -7.62 13.45
C ASP A 100 -7.13 -6.64 14.28
N VAL A 101 -6.83 -5.49 13.69
CA VAL A 101 -6.05 -4.40 14.29
C VAL A 101 -6.86 -3.11 14.34
N GLN A 102 -6.51 -2.24 15.27
CA GLN A 102 -7.15 -0.93 15.41
C GLN A 102 -6.71 0.02 14.30
N ARG A 103 -7.56 1.02 14.04
CA ARG A 103 -7.20 2.16 13.20
C ARG A 103 -5.92 2.83 13.71
N ALA A 104 -5.15 3.39 12.81
CA ALA A 104 -3.83 4.00 13.02
C ALA A 104 -2.67 3.01 13.30
N ASN A 105 -2.94 1.71 13.43
CA ASN A 105 -1.91 0.69 13.61
C ASN A 105 -1.34 0.15 12.27
N LEU A 106 -2.02 0.41 11.16
CA LEU A 106 -1.54 0.10 9.82
C LEU A 106 -1.43 1.37 8.97
N PHE A 107 -0.40 1.44 8.17
CA PHE A 107 -0.31 2.40 7.07
C PHE A 107 -0.77 1.70 5.79
N ASN A 108 -1.91 2.11 5.25
CA ASN A 108 -2.52 1.43 4.12
C ASN A 108 -2.32 2.20 2.82
N VAL A 109 -1.78 1.51 1.80
CA VAL A 109 -1.77 1.93 0.40
C VAL A 109 -2.68 0.99 -0.36
N ARG A 110 -3.64 1.53 -1.14
CA ARG A 110 -4.62 0.73 -1.85
C ARG A 110 -4.82 1.23 -3.28
N ASN A 111 -4.59 0.33 -4.22
CA ASN A 111 -4.87 0.55 -5.65
C ASN A 111 -5.48 -0.72 -6.26
N ALA A 112 -6.02 -0.65 -7.47
CA ALA A 112 -6.47 -1.83 -8.17
C ALA A 112 -5.29 -2.79 -8.40
N GLY A 113 -5.41 -4.05 -7.96
CA GLY A 113 -4.36 -5.07 -8.17
C GLY A 113 -3.16 -4.99 -7.24
N ASN A 114 -3.16 -4.20 -6.16
CA ASN A 114 -2.02 -4.09 -5.22
C ASN A 114 -0.66 -3.85 -5.94
N ILE A 115 -0.65 -2.95 -6.91
CA ILE A 115 0.50 -2.60 -7.74
C ILE A 115 1.54 -1.87 -6.88
N GLY A 116 2.76 -2.40 -6.85
CA GLY A 116 3.89 -1.84 -6.13
C GLY A 116 5.04 -1.40 -7.05
N SER A 117 4.76 -1.20 -8.34
CA SER A 117 5.72 -0.74 -9.34
C SER A 117 5.47 0.70 -9.79
N ASP A 118 4.39 1.33 -9.36
CA ASP A 118 4.10 2.74 -9.67
C ASP A 118 4.73 3.70 -8.65
N GLY A 119 5.12 4.90 -9.11
CA GLY A 119 5.85 5.87 -8.30
C GLY A 119 5.07 6.39 -7.09
N ILE A 120 3.73 6.44 -7.15
CA ILE A 120 2.91 6.94 -6.04
C ILE A 120 2.82 5.90 -4.93
N SER A 121 2.62 4.63 -5.28
CA SER A 121 2.59 3.54 -4.31
C SER A 121 3.96 3.34 -3.66
N ILE A 122 5.05 3.37 -4.46
CA ILE A 122 6.42 3.28 -3.96
C ILE A 122 6.69 4.43 -2.99
N GLY A 123 6.47 5.70 -3.40
CA GLY A 123 6.73 6.88 -2.57
C GLY A 123 5.91 6.90 -1.28
N SER A 124 4.66 6.42 -1.32
CA SER A 124 3.83 6.28 -0.11
C SER A 124 4.44 5.26 0.87
N LEU A 125 4.94 4.13 0.37
CA LEU A 125 5.58 3.12 1.20
C LEU A 125 6.96 3.55 1.69
N GLU A 126 7.74 4.27 0.87
CA GLU A 126 8.98 4.92 1.30
C GLU A 126 8.73 5.89 2.46
N TYR A 127 7.67 6.69 2.37
CA TYR A 127 7.27 7.58 3.48
C TYR A 127 7.01 6.78 4.76
N SER A 128 6.29 5.65 4.66
CA SER A 128 6.02 4.81 5.82
C SER A 128 7.31 4.25 6.46
N VAL A 129 8.31 3.94 5.65
CA VAL A 129 9.61 3.41 6.10
C VAL A 129 10.52 4.53 6.60
N ALA A 130 10.70 5.58 5.81
CA ALA A 130 11.65 6.64 6.12
C ALA A 130 11.18 7.55 7.25
N VAL A 131 9.90 7.91 7.27
CA VAL A 131 9.33 8.91 8.19
C VAL A 131 8.67 8.24 9.40
N LEU A 132 7.79 7.25 9.16
CA LEU A 132 7.04 6.59 10.23
C LEU A 132 7.80 5.41 10.85
N LYS A 133 8.95 5.01 10.28
CA LYS A 133 9.80 3.91 10.78
C LYS A 133 9.07 2.58 10.89
N VAL A 134 8.18 2.31 9.95
CA VAL A 134 7.45 1.04 9.88
C VAL A 134 8.42 -0.12 9.66
N PRO A 135 8.42 -1.16 10.51
CA PRO A 135 9.38 -2.27 10.40
C PRO A 135 8.94 -3.36 9.41
N LEU A 136 7.71 -3.33 8.90
CA LEU A 136 7.18 -4.37 8.02
C LEU A 136 6.30 -3.78 6.92
N VAL A 137 6.59 -4.12 5.68
CA VAL A 137 5.72 -3.89 4.52
C VAL A 137 5.17 -5.23 4.04
N VAL A 138 3.86 -5.32 3.81
CA VAL A 138 3.20 -6.51 3.25
C VAL A 138 2.42 -6.13 2.00
N VAL A 139 2.73 -6.78 0.89
CA VAL A 139 1.89 -6.74 -0.32
C VAL A 139 0.84 -7.83 -0.20
N LEU A 140 -0.42 -7.44 -0.12
CA LEU A 140 -1.56 -8.32 0.12
C LEU A 140 -2.42 -8.46 -1.13
N GLY A 141 -2.21 -9.53 -1.89
CA GLY A 141 -3.14 -9.98 -2.93
C GLY A 141 -4.38 -10.65 -2.32
N HIS A 142 -5.42 -10.85 -3.10
CA HIS A 142 -6.63 -11.52 -2.63
C HIS A 142 -7.28 -12.41 -3.69
N SER A 143 -7.99 -13.45 -3.27
CA SER A 143 -8.70 -14.34 -4.17
C SER A 143 -9.78 -13.60 -4.97
N GLY A 144 -9.89 -13.91 -6.26
CA GLY A 144 -10.88 -13.28 -7.15
C GLY A 144 -10.57 -11.81 -7.47
N CYS A 145 -9.29 -11.44 -7.54
CA CYS A 145 -8.87 -10.09 -7.93
C CYS A 145 -9.21 -9.82 -9.40
N GLY A 146 -10.10 -8.84 -9.63
CA GLY A 146 -10.53 -8.49 -10.98
C GLY A 146 -9.42 -7.90 -11.86
N ALA A 147 -8.51 -7.12 -11.28
CA ALA A 147 -7.38 -6.55 -12.02
C ALA A 147 -6.44 -7.65 -12.55
N VAL A 148 -6.10 -8.64 -11.72
CA VAL A 148 -5.27 -9.78 -12.16
C VAL A 148 -6.02 -10.63 -13.21
N ALA A 149 -7.33 -10.84 -13.04
CA ALA A 149 -8.12 -11.56 -14.02
C ALA A 149 -8.18 -10.84 -15.38
N ALA A 150 -8.33 -9.52 -15.39
CA ALA A 150 -8.26 -8.71 -16.60
C ALA A 150 -6.89 -8.83 -17.28
N SER A 151 -5.81 -8.75 -16.51
CA SER A 151 -4.44 -8.89 -17.03
C SER A 151 -4.17 -10.29 -17.63
N GLN A 152 -4.67 -11.36 -16.97
CA GLN A 152 -4.60 -12.71 -17.54
C GLN A 152 -5.41 -12.85 -18.84
N ASN A 153 -6.59 -12.17 -18.91
CA ASN A 153 -7.36 -12.15 -20.14
C ASN A 153 -6.59 -11.45 -21.27
N THR A 154 -6.04 -10.26 -20.99
CA THR A 154 -5.24 -9.52 -21.97
C THR A 154 -4.01 -10.33 -22.42
N LEU A 155 -3.30 -10.99 -21.49
CA LEU A 155 -2.15 -11.85 -21.84
C LEU A 155 -2.53 -12.96 -22.82
N ARG A 156 -3.73 -13.55 -22.65
CA ARG A 156 -4.20 -14.68 -23.46
C ARG A 156 -4.80 -14.23 -24.79
N THR A 157 -5.51 -13.11 -24.82
CA THR A 157 -6.30 -12.69 -26.00
C THR A 157 -5.69 -11.53 -26.78
N GLY A 158 -4.79 -10.76 -26.16
CA GLY A 158 -4.30 -9.49 -26.68
C GLY A 158 -5.29 -8.34 -26.56
N GLU A 159 -6.50 -8.57 -26.03
CA GLU A 159 -7.54 -7.56 -25.90
C GLU A 159 -7.42 -6.80 -24.57
N TYR A 160 -7.40 -5.48 -24.65
CA TYR A 160 -7.35 -4.58 -23.48
C TYR A 160 -8.74 -4.08 -23.09
N PRO A 161 -8.98 -3.82 -21.80
CA PRO A 161 -10.27 -3.28 -21.32
C PRO A 161 -10.57 -1.87 -21.83
N GLY A 162 -9.55 -1.06 -22.09
CA GLY A 162 -9.66 0.34 -22.52
C GLY A 162 -9.59 1.36 -21.40
N GLY A 163 -9.29 2.61 -21.77
CA GLY A 163 -9.11 3.71 -20.85
C GLY A 163 -7.92 3.51 -19.89
N ASP A 164 -7.94 4.17 -18.75
CA ASP A 164 -6.88 4.08 -17.74
C ASP A 164 -6.81 2.69 -17.06
N ILE A 165 -7.77 1.79 -17.34
CA ILE A 165 -7.71 0.40 -16.89
C ILE A 165 -6.54 -0.33 -17.54
N ASP A 166 -6.16 0.07 -18.74
CA ASP A 166 -5.02 -0.49 -19.48
C ASP A 166 -3.70 -0.26 -18.72
N ASP A 167 -3.55 0.84 -18.02
CA ASP A 167 -2.37 1.11 -17.18
C ASP A 167 -2.30 0.13 -15.98
N VAL A 168 -3.45 -0.22 -15.40
CA VAL A 168 -3.52 -1.25 -14.35
C VAL A 168 -3.12 -2.62 -14.90
N VAL A 169 -3.62 -2.97 -16.09
CA VAL A 169 -3.27 -4.23 -16.77
C VAL A 169 -1.78 -4.27 -17.09
N ASN A 170 -1.24 -3.21 -17.71
CA ASN A 170 0.18 -3.11 -18.06
C ASN A 170 1.11 -3.22 -16.87
N ALA A 171 0.72 -2.68 -15.70
CA ALA A 171 1.51 -2.79 -14.48
C ALA A 171 1.53 -4.21 -13.89
N ILE A 172 0.53 -5.04 -14.22
CA ILE A 172 0.42 -6.42 -13.72
C ILE A 172 1.01 -7.44 -14.70
N LEU A 173 0.91 -7.21 -16.02
CA LEU A 173 1.38 -8.15 -17.05
C LEU A 173 2.80 -8.71 -16.79
N PRO A 174 3.81 -7.91 -16.41
CA PRO A 174 5.16 -8.44 -16.16
C PRO A 174 5.24 -9.48 -15.03
N ALA A 175 4.23 -9.50 -14.14
CA ALA A 175 4.16 -10.51 -13.08
C ALA A 175 3.63 -11.87 -13.58
N LEU A 176 2.99 -11.88 -14.75
CA LEU A 176 2.30 -13.05 -15.30
C LEU A 176 3.07 -13.70 -16.45
N GLU A 177 4.01 -12.98 -17.08
CA GLU A 177 4.74 -13.42 -18.28
C GLU A 177 5.59 -14.67 -18.05
N ASP A 178 6.13 -14.84 -16.84
CA ASP A 178 6.96 -16.00 -16.47
C ASP A 178 6.12 -17.23 -16.03
N LEU A 179 4.79 -17.10 -15.97
CA LEU A 179 3.91 -18.20 -15.59
C LEU A 179 3.50 -19.03 -16.81
N PRO A 180 3.13 -20.32 -16.61
CA PRO A 180 2.59 -21.16 -17.69
C PRO A 180 1.35 -20.52 -18.36
N GLU A 181 1.12 -20.82 -19.64
CA GLU A 181 -0.05 -20.30 -20.37
C GLU A 181 -1.39 -20.70 -19.76
N ASP A 182 -1.46 -21.88 -19.13
CA ASP A 182 -2.63 -22.40 -18.45
C ASP A 182 -2.72 -21.97 -16.98
N GLN A 183 -1.95 -20.95 -16.59
CA GLN A 183 -1.94 -20.43 -15.22
C GLN A 183 -3.33 -20.13 -14.68
N THR A 184 -3.58 -20.54 -13.46
CA THR A 184 -4.82 -20.26 -12.76
C THR A 184 -4.82 -18.84 -12.18
N LEU A 185 -6.02 -18.27 -11.93
CA LEU A 185 -6.13 -16.98 -11.28
C LEU A 185 -5.45 -16.93 -9.88
N PRO A 186 -5.53 -17.95 -9.02
CA PRO A 186 -4.77 -17.99 -7.78
C PRO A 186 -3.25 -17.90 -7.92
N GLU A 187 -2.68 -18.46 -8.99
CA GLU A 187 -1.24 -18.38 -9.30
C GLU A 187 -0.88 -16.98 -9.76
N GLY A 188 -1.63 -16.38 -10.68
CA GLY A 188 -1.43 -15.00 -11.12
C GLY A 188 -1.52 -13.99 -9.96
N ILE A 189 -2.48 -14.16 -9.04
CA ILE A 189 -2.59 -13.31 -7.84
C ILE A 189 -1.34 -13.42 -6.96
N TRP A 190 -0.82 -14.63 -6.78
CA TRP A 190 0.39 -14.84 -5.98
C TRP A 190 1.62 -14.23 -6.63
N ALA A 191 1.78 -14.46 -7.94
CA ALA A 191 2.87 -13.90 -8.73
C ALA A 191 2.86 -12.37 -8.74
N ASN A 192 1.69 -11.74 -8.92
CA ASN A 192 1.55 -10.29 -8.88
C ASN A 192 1.91 -9.71 -7.49
N ALA A 193 1.49 -10.35 -6.40
CA ALA A 193 1.87 -9.91 -5.07
C ALA A 193 3.40 -10.05 -4.84
N ALA A 194 4.00 -11.13 -5.33
CA ALA A 194 5.45 -11.34 -5.26
C ALA A 194 6.22 -10.34 -6.12
N TYR A 195 5.73 -10.06 -7.34
CA TYR A 195 6.31 -9.08 -8.25
C TYR A 195 6.32 -7.68 -7.63
N SER A 196 5.17 -7.22 -7.14
CA SER A 196 5.05 -5.93 -6.46
C SER A 196 6.00 -5.83 -5.24
N ALA A 197 6.13 -6.91 -4.45
CA ALA A 197 7.09 -6.95 -3.35
C ALA A 197 8.55 -6.91 -3.83
N ARG A 198 8.88 -7.49 -4.99
CA ARG A 198 10.21 -7.37 -5.60
C ARG A 198 10.47 -5.95 -6.08
N ALA A 199 9.50 -5.33 -6.75
CA ALA A 199 9.60 -3.95 -7.23
C ALA A 199 9.89 -2.98 -6.07
N LEU A 200 9.17 -3.10 -4.96
CA LEU A 200 9.41 -2.28 -3.76
C LEU A 200 10.84 -2.41 -3.22
N ARG A 201 11.44 -3.60 -3.27
CA ARG A 201 12.83 -3.82 -2.82
C ARG A 201 13.88 -3.15 -3.71
N GLN A 202 13.50 -2.67 -4.91
CA GLN A 202 14.41 -1.92 -5.79
C GLN A 202 14.55 -0.45 -5.35
N SER A 203 13.59 0.09 -4.60
CA SER A 203 13.73 1.41 -3.98
C SER A 203 14.96 1.46 -3.08
N SER A 204 15.78 2.51 -3.23
CA SER A 204 16.97 2.68 -2.39
C SER A 204 16.62 2.81 -0.91
N ILE A 205 15.57 3.58 -0.58
CA ILE A 205 15.12 3.79 0.80
C ILE A 205 14.69 2.47 1.45
N ILE A 206 13.92 1.66 0.72
CA ILE A 206 13.43 0.36 1.22
C ILE A 206 14.57 -0.64 1.32
N ARG A 207 15.44 -0.72 0.31
CA ARG A 207 16.59 -1.61 0.30
C ARG A 207 17.54 -1.31 1.46
N ASP A 208 17.92 -0.04 1.65
CA ASP A 208 18.82 0.36 2.71
C ASP A 208 18.26 0.02 4.10
N ALA A 209 16.95 0.16 4.32
CA ALA A 209 16.29 -0.25 5.56
C ALA A 209 16.31 -1.77 5.76
N ILE A 210 16.16 -2.56 4.67
CA ILE A 210 16.30 -4.02 4.72
C ILE A 210 17.73 -4.42 5.06
N GLU A 211 18.73 -3.81 4.43
CA GLU A 211 20.15 -4.09 4.67
C GLU A 211 20.58 -3.79 6.12
N ARG A 212 19.98 -2.76 6.74
CA ARG A 212 20.19 -2.47 8.17
C ARG A 212 19.41 -3.39 9.12
N GLY A 213 18.59 -4.32 8.59
CA GLY A 213 17.74 -5.20 9.41
C GLY A 213 16.55 -4.51 10.07
N GLU A 214 16.24 -3.28 9.67
CA GLU A 214 15.17 -2.46 10.25
C GLU A 214 13.81 -2.76 9.60
N LEU A 215 13.81 -3.33 8.39
CA LEU A 215 12.61 -3.58 7.57
C LEU A 215 12.58 -4.99 7.01
N GLN A 216 11.40 -5.59 6.99
CA GLN A 216 11.08 -6.73 6.12
C GLN A 216 10.00 -6.33 5.12
N VAL A 217 10.12 -6.81 3.87
CA VAL A 217 9.07 -6.75 2.86
C VAL A 217 8.59 -8.16 2.59
N LYS A 218 7.31 -8.41 2.79
CA LYS A 218 6.67 -9.71 2.58
C LYS A 218 5.56 -9.59 1.55
N HIS A 219 5.16 -10.71 0.96
CA HIS A 219 3.90 -10.79 0.22
C HIS A 219 2.99 -11.86 0.84
N ALA A 220 1.70 -11.70 0.62
CA ALA A 220 0.67 -12.56 1.16
C ALA A 220 -0.54 -12.62 0.22
N LYS A 221 -1.36 -13.65 0.37
CA LYS A 221 -2.64 -13.79 -0.32
C LYS A 221 -3.77 -14.00 0.68
N TYR A 222 -4.77 -13.13 0.63
CA TYR A 222 -6.00 -13.23 1.42
C TYR A 222 -7.07 -14.01 0.65
N ASN A 223 -7.60 -15.05 1.25
CA ASN A 223 -8.71 -15.80 0.69
C ASN A 223 -10.04 -15.29 1.25
N LEU A 224 -10.88 -14.72 0.39
CA LEU A 224 -12.16 -14.11 0.77
C LEU A 224 -13.14 -15.11 1.41
N ARG A 225 -13.10 -16.39 1.00
CA ARG A 225 -14.00 -17.41 1.53
C ARG A 225 -13.54 -17.89 2.91
N SER A 226 -12.29 -18.29 3.04
CA SER A 226 -11.75 -18.81 4.30
C SER A 226 -11.29 -17.72 5.27
N ARG A 227 -11.26 -16.46 4.84
CA ARG A 227 -10.72 -15.30 5.59
C ARG A 227 -9.25 -15.42 5.99
N ARG A 228 -8.54 -16.42 5.47
CA ARG A 228 -7.13 -16.68 5.80
C ARG A 228 -6.20 -15.88 4.92
N ALA A 229 -5.23 -15.22 5.53
CA ALA A 229 -4.06 -14.63 4.88
C ALA A 229 -2.88 -15.61 4.99
N THR A 230 -2.33 -16.02 3.84
CA THR A 230 -1.15 -16.88 3.74
C THR A 230 0.03 -16.02 3.32
N PHE A 231 1.13 -16.10 4.07
CA PHE A 231 2.36 -15.34 3.85
C PHE A 231 3.45 -16.22 3.24
N ALA A 232 4.30 -15.58 2.37
CA ALA A 232 5.57 -16.14 1.92
C ALA A 232 6.66 -15.92 2.95
#